data_1ddb197ea1422bb33be53cfa9813577f
#
_entry.id   1ddb197ea1422bb33be53cfa9813577f
#
_cell.length_a   1.000
_cell.length_b   1.000
_cell.length_c   1.000
_cell.angle_alpha   90.00
_cell.angle_beta   90.00
_cell.angle_gamma   90.00
#
_symmetry.space_group_name_H-M   'P 1'
#
loop_
_entity.id
_entity.type
_entity.pdbx_description
1 polymer ?
#
loop_
_entity_poly.entity_id
_entity_poly.type
_entity_poly.pdbx_seq_one_letter_code
_entity_poly.pdbx_strand_id
1 'polypeptide(L)'
;MANKRLENKLILVTGASRGIGREIALDAARHGAELIITGRTTGALEEVDDEIKKLGGNAVIVELDQTDLPAIPRLAAAIGSRWGRLDGFVANAGQLGQLSPMAHTDPEIFERTLMVNLTSIFHMIQAFDGLLRASDAGRAVLLTSGASVGARPYWGGYAVSKAGLDSLGRAWAAESEQTNMKINLLDPGGTRTAMRAAAFPGEDPMTLPSAEEIASVFVDLLAEDCPYHGERLIARQLLAS
;
A
#
# COMPACT_ATOMS: atom_id res chain seq x y z
N MET A 1 18.79 17.74 12.83
CA MET A 1 17.90 16.66 13.25
C MET A 1 16.96 16.40 12.08
N ALA A 2 16.82 15.14 11.66
CA ALA A 2 15.87 14.83 10.60
C ALA A 2 14.44 15.25 11.06
N ASN A 3 13.69 15.87 10.17
CA ASN A 3 12.31 16.29 10.44
C ASN A 3 11.44 15.01 10.57
N LYS A 4 11.07 14.66 11.79
CA LYS A 4 10.29 13.45 12.09
C LYS A 4 8.79 13.71 11.84
N ARG A 5 8.41 13.79 10.58
CA ARG A 5 7.03 14.12 10.15
C ARG A 5 5.97 13.09 10.55
N LEU A 6 6.38 11.87 10.91
CA LEU A 6 5.49 10.76 11.31
C LEU A 6 5.70 10.35 12.78
N GLU A 7 6.30 11.23 13.59
CA GLU A 7 6.53 10.95 15.01
C GLU A 7 5.20 10.69 15.74
N ASN A 8 5.17 9.62 16.55
CA ASN A 8 3.97 9.15 17.27
C ASN A 8 2.81 8.69 16.39
N LYS A 9 3.02 8.45 15.09
CA LYS A 9 2.01 7.89 14.17
C LYS A 9 2.20 6.37 14.10
N LEU A 10 1.11 5.62 14.27
CA LEU A 10 1.05 4.18 14.03
C LEU A 10 0.62 3.92 12.59
N ILE A 11 1.48 3.27 11.81
CA ILE A 11 1.26 3.05 10.38
C ILE A 11 1.29 1.56 10.05
N LEU A 12 0.23 1.07 9.41
CA LEU A 12 0.14 -0.27 8.85
C LEU A 12 0.56 -0.27 7.38
N VAL A 13 1.57 -1.07 7.03
CA VAL A 13 2.02 -1.26 5.65
C VAL A 13 1.82 -2.71 5.23
N THR A 14 0.99 -2.95 4.22
CA THR A 14 0.79 -4.30 3.68
C THR A 14 1.80 -4.63 2.58
N GLY A 15 2.24 -5.90 2.52
CA GLY A 15 3.24 -6.33 1.55
C GLY A 15 4.61 -5.67 1.77
N ALA A 16 4.99 -5.47 3.02
CA ALA A 16 6.21 -4.77 3.43
C ALA A 16 7.49 -5.61 3.31
N SER A 17 7.42 -6.88 2.92
CA SER A 17 8.58 -7.77 2.87
C SER A 17 9.57 -7.45 1.74
N ARG A 18 9.19 -6.67 0.72
CA ARG A 18 10.04 -6.31 -0.43
C ARG A 18 9.49 -5.14 -1.24
N GLY A 19 10.32 -4.63 -2.17
CA GLY A 19 9.92 -3.62 -3.15
C GLY A 19 9.43 -2.33 -2.50
N ILE A 20 8.39 -1.72 -3.06
CA ILE A 20 7.87 -0.43 -2.61
C ILE A 20 7.43 -0.49 -1.13
N GLY A 21 6.72 -1.55 -0.72
CA GLY A 21 6.24 -1.68 0.67
C GLY A 21 7.35 -1.73 1.70
N ARG A 22 8.48 -2.39 1.38
CA ARG A 22 9.68 -2.40 2.23
C ARG A 22 10.23 -0.99 2.38
N GLU A 23 10.42 -0.29 1.28
CA GLU A 23 11.00 1.06 1.32
C GLU A 23 10.08 2.07 2.01
N ILE A 24 8.75 1.93 1.86
CA ILE A 24 7.78 2.73 2.61
C ILE A 24 7.96 2.51 4.12
N ALA A 25 8.08 1.25 4.57
CA ALA A 25 8.28 0.95 5.98
C ALA A 25 9.58 1.54 6.51
N LEU A 26 10.68 1.42 5.77
CA LEU A 26 11.98 1.99 6.15
C LEU A 26 11.94 3.52 6.20
N ASP A 27 11.31 4.15 5.22
CA ASP A 27 11.25 5.62 5.17
C ASP A 27 10.32 6.19 6.25
N ALA A 28 9.17 5.55 6.49
CA ALA A 28 8.30 5.90 7.60
C ALA A 28 9.01 5.76 8.96
N ALA A 29 9.86 4.73 9.14
CA ALA A 29 10.68 4.56 10.34
C ALA A 29 11.70 5.70 10.50
N ARG A 30 12.39 6.12 9.43
CA ARG A 30 13.30 7.29 9.43
C ARG A 30 12.58 8.55 9.90
N HIS A 31 11.29 8.67 9.59
CA HIS A 31 10.45 9.81 9.98
C HIS A 31 9.71 9.62 11.32
N GLY A 32 10.07 8.57 12.07
CA GLY A 32 9.64 8.38 13.46
C GLY A 32 8.32 7.63 13.67
N ALA A 33 7.79 6.98 12.64
CA ALA A 33 6.59 6.17 12.77
C ALA A 33 6.82 4.89 13.61
N GLU A 34 5.82 4.49 14.38
CA GLU A 34 5.64 3.11 14.85
C GLU A 34 4.95 2.31 13.75
N LEU A 35 5.44 1.10 13.47
CA LEU A 35 5.03 0.35 12.28
C LEU A 35 4.35 -0.96 12.63
N ILE A 36 3.34 -1.31 11.85
CA ILE A 36 2.83 -2.67 11.70
C ILE A 36 3.12 -3.08 10.25
N ILE A 37 3.96 -4.09 10.08
CA ILE A 37 4.36 -4.57 8.75
C ILE A 37 3.78 -5.95 8.50
N THR A 38 3.11 -6.12 7.34
CA THR A 38 2.51 -7.41 7.01
C THR A 38 3.05 -7.99 5.71
N GLY A 39 3.08 -9.32 5.64
CA GLY A 39 3.47 -10.09 4.48
C GLY A 39 3.28 -11.57 4.72
N ARG A 40 3.52 -12.40 3.71
CA ARG A 40 3.30 -13.86 3.77
C ARG A 40 4.50 -14.64 4.29
N THR A 41 5.65 -14.02 4.41
CA THR A 41 6.92 -14.68 4.76
C THR A 41 7.53 -13.96 5.94
N THR A 42 7.44 -14.57 7.11
CA THR A 42 7.92 -14.01 8.38
C THR A 42 9.40 -13.64 8.31
N GLY A 43 10.28 -14.52 7.82
CA GLY A 43 11.72 -14.24 7.74
C GLY A 43 12.06 -12.98 6.91
N ALA A 44 11.32 -12.74 5.81
CA ALA A 44 11.53 -11.53 5.02
C ALA A 44 11.00 -10.24 5.72
N LEU A 45 10.05 -10.38 6.64
CA LEU A 45 9.60 -9.27 7.49
C LEU A 45 10.58 -9.03 8.65
N GLU A 46 11.20 -10.08 9.18
CA GLU A 46 12.25 -9.98 10.21
C GLU A 46 13.47 -9.22 9.69
N GLU A 47 13.88 -9.47 8.42
CA GLU A 47 14.95 -8.69 7.78
C GLU A 47 14.61 -7.20 7.71
N VAL A 48 13.36 -6.85 7.39
CA VAL A 48 12.91 -5.45 7.35
C VAL A 48 12.84 -4.84 8.74
N ASP A 49 12.37 -5.58 9.74
CA ASP A 49 12.33 -5.13 11.15
C ASP A 49 13.73 -4.88 11.70
N ASP A 50 14.71 -5.73 11.36
CA ASP A 50 16.10 -5.52 11.75
C ASP A 50 16.69 -4.24 11.14
N GLU A 51 16.30 -3.89 9.92
CA GLU A 51 16.71 -2.61 9.31
C GLU A 51 16.00 -1.42 9.96
N ILE A 52 14.70 -1.55 10.27
CA ILE A 52 13.95 -0.53 11.02
C ILE A 52 14.59 -0.27 12.39
N LYS A 53 15.01 -1.32 13.10
CA LYS A 53 15.73 -1.19 14.37
C LYS A 53 17.08 -0.47 14.24
N LYS A 54 17.82 -0.73 13.16
CA LYS A 54 19.08 -0.01 12.87
C LYS A 54 18.85 1.48 12.63
N LEU A 55 17.66 1.87 12.14
CA LEU A 55 17.25 3.26 11.98
C LEU A 55 16.72 3.88 13.28
N GLY A 56 16.67 3.13 14.37
CA GLY A 56 16.12 3.55 15.67
C GLY A 56 14.60 3.51 15.75
N GLY A 57 13.94 2.88 14.77
CA GLY A 57 12.49 2.67 14.74
C GLY A 57 12.07 1.36 15.40
N ASN A 58 10.77 1.06 15.32
CA ASN A 58 10.18 -0.16 15.85
C ASN A 58 9.06 -0.64 14.94
N ALA A 59 8.94 -1.96 14.73
CA ALA A 59 7.85 -2.56 13.98
C ALA A 59 7.27 -3.79 14.69
N VAL A 60 5.96 -3.97 14.49
CA VAL A 60 5.26 -5.22 14.82
C VAL A 60 5.09 -6.01 13.52
N ILE A 61 5.66 -7.21 13.52
CA ILE A 61 5.55 -8.14 12.39
C ILE A 61 4.24 -8.91 12.50
N VAL A 62 3.48 -8.95 11.41
CA VAL A 62 2.27 -9.77 11.28
C VAL A 62 2.33 -10.59 10.00
N GLU A 63 2.44 -11.90 10.12
CA GLU A 63 2.26 -12.79 8.97
C GLU A 63 0.79 -12.74 8.54
N LEU A 64 0.56 -12.31 7.31
CA LEU A 64 -0.78 -12.16 6.74
C LEU A 64 -0.79 -12.52 5.26
N ASP A 65 -1.52 -13.58 4.91
CA ASP A 65 -1.99 -13.75 3.54
C ASP A 65 -3.30 -12.97 3.39
N GLN A 66 -3.34 -12.01 2.48
CA GLN A 66 -4.52 -11.20 2.23
C GLN A 66 -5.72 -12.00 1.70
N THR A 67 -5.52 -13.25 1.28
CA THR A 67 -6.60 -14.15 0.89
C THR A 67 -7.25 -14.85 2.09
N ASP A 68 -6.62 -14.83 3.28
CA ASP A 68 -7.26 -15.22 4.56
C ASP A 68 -8.11 -14.04 5.08
N LEU A 69 -9.28 -13.85 4.47
CA LEU A 69 -10.17 -12.74 4.81
C LEU A 69 -10.53 -12.69 6.32
N PRO A 70 -10.76 -13.82 7.01
CA PRO A 70 -10.98 -13.83 8.47
C PRO A 70 -9.80 -13.32 9.30
N ALA A 71 -8.57 -13.32 8.78
CA ALA A 71 -7.42 -12.78 9.51
C ALA A 71 -7.46 -11.25 9.63
N ILE A 72 -8.08 -10.57 8.65
CA ILE A 72 -8.13 -9.10 8.57
C ILE A 72 -8.85 -8.49 9.79
N PRO A 73 -10.11 -8.86 10.12
CA PRO A 73 -10.77 -8.32 11.31
C PRO A 73 -10.08 -8.73 12.61
N ARG A 74 -9.40 -9.89 12.68
CA ARG A 74 -8.60 -10.27 13.85
C ARG A 74 -7.43 -9.31 14.06
N LEU A 75 -6.75 -8.92 12.97
CA LEU A 75 -5.69 -7.92 13.01
C LEU A 75 -6.24 -6.56 13.48
N ALA A 76 -7.36 -6.10 12.94
CA ALA A 76 -7.99 -4.85 13.35
C ALA A 76 -8.36 -4.85 14.85
N ALA A 77 -8.93 -5.95 15.34
CA ALA A 77 -9.25 -6.10 16.77
C ALA A 77 -7.99 -6.05 17.66
N ALA A 78 -6.89 -6.66 17.23
CA ALA A 78 -5.61 -6.60 17.95
C ALA A 78 -5.04 -5.18 17.98
N ILE A 79 -5.09 -4.44 16.85
CA ILE A 79 -4.68 -3.03 16.77
C ILE A 79 -5.56 -2.18 17.70
N GLY A 80 -6.88 -2.32 17.61
CA GLY A 80 -7.81 -1.59 18.46
C GLY A 80 -7.60 -1.83 19.94
N SER A 81 -7.36 -3.08 20.34
CA SER A 81 -7.09 -3.43 21.74
C SER A 81 -5.78 -2.85 22.27
N ARG A 82 -4.74 -2.76 21.44
CA ARG A 82 -3.41 -2.34 21.87
C ARG A 82 -3.19 -0.83 21.80
N TRP A 83 -3.68 -0.18 20.73
CA TRP A 83 -3.41 1.23 20.47
C TRP A 83 -4.68 2.11 20.40
N GLY A 84 -5.86 1.52 20.25
CA GLY A 84 -7.12 2.24 20.16
C GLY A 84 -7.37 2.95 18.83
N ARG A 85 -6.34 3.10 17.98
CA ARG A 85 -6.39 3.81 16.71
C ARG A 85 -5.39 3.27 15.71
N LEU A 86 -5.50 3.72 14.48
CA LEU A 86 -4.50 3.60 13.42
C LEU A 86 -4.34 4.97 12.75
N ASP A 87 -3.12 5.48 12.65
CA ASP A 87 -2.87 6.82 12.07
C ASP A 87 -2.62 6.75 10.56
N GLY A 88 -2.05 5.65 10.06
CA GLY A 88 -1.80 5.46 8.64
C GLY A 88 -2.07 4.02 8.16
N PHE A 89 -2.67 3.89 6.98
CA PHE A 89 -2.88 2.61 6.30
C PHE A 89 -2.35 2.69 4.87
N VAL A 90 -1.38 1.85 4.55
CA VAL A 90 -0.82 1.70 3.20
C VAL A 90 -1.21 0.34 2.64
N ALA A 91 -2.19 0.35 1.72
CA ALA A 91 -2.60 -0.82 0.96
C ALA A 91 -1.66 -1.03 -0.25
N ASN A 92 -0.46 -1.57 0.02
CA ASN A 92 0.58 -1.76 -0.98
C ASN A 92 0.61 -3.20 -1.53
N ALA A 93 0.27 -4.21 -0.74
CA ALA A 93 0.32 -5.59 -1.20
C ALA A 93 -0.52 -5.80 -2.47
N GLY A 94 0.05 -6.54 -3.41
CA GLY A 94 -0.61 -6.84 -4.67
C GLY A 94 0.15 -7.89 -5.47
N GLN A 95 -0.52 -8.43 -6.48
CA GLN A 95 0.08 -9.36 -7.44
C GLN A 95 -0.26 -8.97 -8.87
N LEU A 96 0.65 -9.31 -9.79
CA LEU A 96 0.48 -9.02 -11.22
C LEU A 96 -0.58 -9.92 -11.87
N GLY A 97 -0.71 -11.15 -11.39
CA GLY A 97 -1.51 -12.18 -12.05
C GLY A 97 -0.85 -12.65 -13.36
N GLN A 98 -1.67 -13.18 -14.26
CA GLN A 98 -1.24 -13.64 -15.56
C GLN A 98 -1.36 -12.54 -16.63
N LEU A 99 -0.29 -12.30 -17.35
CA LEU A 99 -0.30 -11.46 -18.55
C LEU A 99 -0.60 -12.33 -19.78
N SER A 100 -1.84 -12.34 -20.24
CA SER A 100 -2.33 -13.18 -21.34
C SER A 100 -3.50 -12.52 -22.08
N PRO A 101 -3.82 -12.96 -23.32
CA PRO A 101 -5.10 -12.60 -23.93
C PRO A 101 -6.27 -12.93 -23.01
N MET A 102 -7.28 -12.07 -22.89
CA MET A 102 -8.42 -12.28 -22.01
C MET A 102 -9.10 -13.63 -22.18
N ALA A 103 -9.25 -14.08 -23.43
CA ALA A 103 -9.87 -15.38 -23.74
C ALA A 103 -9.05 -16.60 -23.28
N HIS A 104 -7.78 -16.40 -22.90
CA HIS A 104 -6.86 -17.46 -22.47
C HIS A 104 -6.37 -17.22 -21.04
N THR A 105 -6.92 -16.26 -20.33
CA THR A 105 -6.58 -16.04 -18.92
C THR A 105 -7.18 -17.17 -18.08
N ASP A 106 -6.34 -17.77 -17.23
CA ASP A 106 -6.78 -18.79 -16.27
C ASP A 106 -7.76 -18.16 -15.27
N PRO A 107 -8.99 -18.71 -15.12
CA PRO A 107 -9.99 -18.17 -14.20
C PRO A 107 -9.53 -18.13 -12.74
N GLU A 108 -8.81 -19.14 -12.26
CA GLU A 108 -8.32 -19.20 -10.89
C GLU A 108 -7.28 -18.11 -10.62
N ILE A 109 -6.39 -17.85 -11.59
CA ILE A 109 -5.40 -16.77 -11.50
C ILE A 109 -6.09 -15.41 -11.56
N PHE A 110 -7.12 -15.25 -12.40
CA PHE A 110 -7.91 -14.03 -12.48
C PHE A 110 -8.62 -13.75 -11.15
N GLU A 111 -9.34 -14.72 -10.60
CA GLU A 111 -10.06 -14.62 -9.32
C GLU A 111 -9.10 -14.31 -8.17
N ARG A 112 -7.95 -15.00 -8.11
CA ARG A 112 -6.93 -14.74 -7.10
C ARG A 112 -6.36 -13.34 -7.22
N THR A 113 -6.21 -12.81 -8.45
CA THR A 113 -5.74 -11.43 -8.66
C THR A 113 -6.73 -10.42 -8.14
N LEU A 114 -8.02 -10.62 -8.39
CA LEU A 114 -9.10 -9.79 -7.82
C LEU A 114 -9.14 -9.93 -6.30
N MET A 115 -9.01 -11.14 -5.78
CA MET A 115 -9.02 -11.41 -4.34
C MET A 115 -7.93 -10.60 -3.62
N VAL A 116 -6.68 -10.66 -4.11
CA VAL A 116 -5.55 -9.97 -3.47
C VAL A 116 -5.59 -8.46 -3.69
N ASN A 117 -5.88 -7.99 -4.92
CA ASN A 117 -5.71 -6.58 -5.26
C ASN A 117 -6.96 -5.72 -4.98
N LEU A 118 -8.12 -6.33 -4.79
CA LEU A 118 -9.40 -5.63 -4.65
C LEU A 118 -10.22 -6.14 -3.46
N THR A 119 -10.61 -7.41 -3.44
CA THR A 119 -11.54 -7.93 -2.43
C THR A 119 -10.95 -7.83 -1.03
N SER A 120 -9.68 -8.20 -0.84
CA SER A 120 -9.01 -8.09 0.45
C SER A 120 -8.94 -6.63 0.93
N ILE A 121 -8.72 -5.68 0.01
CA ILE A 121 -8.67 -4.25 0.36
C ILE A 121 -10.05 -3.75 0.82
N PHE A 122 -11.14 -4.21 0.20
CA PHE A 122 -12.48 -3.93 0.69
C PHE A 122 -12.67 -4.40 2.14
N HIS A 123 -12.24 -5.62 2.46
CA HIS A 123 -12.29 -6.13 3.85
C HIS A 123 -11.37 -5.36 4.80
N MET A 124 -10.22 -4.88 4.33
CA MET A 124 -9.34 -4.01 5.12
C MET A 124 -9.98 -2.66 5.39
N ILE A 125 -10.65 -2.06 4.41
CA ILE A 125 -11.42 -0.82 4.60
C ILE A 125 -12.46 -1.03 5.70
N GLN A 126 -13.28 -2.10 5.61
CA GLN A 126 -14.29 -2.41 6.64
C GLN A 126 -13.67 -2.58 8.04
N ALA A 127 -12.50 -3.20 8.13
CA ALA A 127 -11.87 -3.50 9.40
C ALA A 127 -11.13 -2.30 10.01
N PHE A 128 -10.52 -1.43 9.19
CA PHE A 128 -9.64 -0.36 9.66
C PHE A 128 -10.28 1.03 9.64
N ASP A 129 -11.42 1.24 8.95
CA ASP A 129 -12.08 2.56 8.86
C ASP A 129 -12.34 3.17 10.25
N GLY A 130 -12.90 2.40 11.17
CA GLY A 130 -13.15 2.85 12.54
C GLY A 130 -11.89 3.23 13.30
N LEU A 131 -10.78 2.51 13.09
CA LEU A 131 -9.49 2.80 13.72
C LEU A 131 -8.84 4.05 13.14
N LEU A 132 -8.97 4.28 11.83
CA LEU A 132 -8.49 5.49 11.17
C LEU A 132 -9.31 6.71 11.59
N ARG A 133 -10.63 6.58 11.76
CA ARG A 133 -11.51 7.64 12.30
C ARG A 133 -11.20 7.98 13.76
N ALA A 134 -10.67 7.04 14.53
CA ALA A 134 -10.25 7.25 15.92
C ALA A 134 -8.92 8.03 16.02
N SER A 135 -8.18 8.20 14.93
CA SER A 135 -7.02 9.08 14.85
C SER A 135 -7.42 10.53 14.62
N ASP A 136 -6.68 11.46 15.20
CA ASP A 136 -6.86 12.92 14.96
C ASP A 136 -6.60 13.28 13.48
N ALA A 137 -5.81 12.47 12.78
CA ALA A 137 -5.43 12.68 11.39
C ALA A 137 -5.19 11.33 10.67
N GLY A 138 -6.25 10.53 10.49
CA GLY A 138 -6.17 9.24 9.80
C GLY A 138 -5.79 9.40 8.32
N ARG A 139 -4.86 8.59 7.83
CA ARG A 139 -4.37 8.63 6.45
C ARG A 139 -4.46 7.26 5.81
N ALA A 140 -4.97 7.19 4.58
CA ALA A 140 -4.95 5.95 3.81
C ALA A 140 -4.40 6.20 2.41
N VAL A 141 -3.46 5.35 2.00
CA VAL A 141 -2.89 5.37 0.65
C VAL A 141 -3.06 4.01 0.00
N LEU A 142 -3.83 3.95 -1.08
CA LEU A 142 -4.06 2.73 -1.85
C LEU A 142 -3.16 2.74 -3.08
N LEU A 143 -2.27 1.75 -3.22
CA LEU A 143 -1.41 1.63 -4.40
C LEU A 143 -2.21 1.14 -5.60
N THR A 144 -2.44 2.05 -6.53
CA THR A 144 -3.04 1.77 -7.83
C THR A 144 -1.96 1.56 -8.92
N SER A 145 -2.31 1.79 -10.17
CA SER A 145 -1.41 1.63 -11.31
C SER A 145 -1.95 2.38 -12.53
N GLY A 146 -1.07 2.82 -13.42
CA GLY A 146 -1.46 3.31 -14.74
C GLY A 146 -2.26 2.30 -15.58
N ALA A 147 -2.21 1.02 -15.22
CA ALA A 147 -3.04 0.00 -15.86
C ALA A 147 -4.55 0.16 -15.55
N SER A 148 -4.92 0.89 -14.50
CA SER A 148 -6.33 1.12 -14.11
C SER A 148 -7.07 2.07 -15.07
N VAL A 149 -6.36 2.95 -15.76
CA VAL A 149 -6.94 4.04 -16.57
C VAL A 149 -6.79 3.85 -18.08
N GLY A 150 -6.12 2.80 -18.53
CA GLY A 150 -5.85 2.57 -19.94
C GLY A 150 -6.09 1.13 -20.37
N ALA A 151 -6.34 0.94 -21.67
CA ALA A 151 -6.42 -0.39 -22.27
C ALA A 151 -5.00 -0.84 -22.68
N ARG A 152 -4.46 -1.81 -21.98
CA ARG A 152 -3.18 -2.43 -22.30
C ARG A 152 -3.42 -3.89 -22.64
N PRO A 153 -3.10 -4.37 -23.86
CA PRO A 153 -3.23 -5.78 -24.21
C PRO A 153 -2.54 -6.69 -23.19
N TYR A 154 -3.14 -7.81 -22.88
CA TYR A 154 -2.65 -8.87 -21.98
C TYR A 154 -2.70 -8.54 -20.47
N TRP A 155 -3.13 -7.35 -20.07
CA TRP A 155 -3.14 -6.90 -18.67
C TRP A 155 -4.51 -7.03 -17.99
N GLY A 156 -5.48 -7.71 -18.62
CA GLY A 156 -6.89 -7.64 -18.23
C GLY A 156 -7.15 -7.89 -16.75
N GLY A 157 -6.70 -8.97 -16.17
CA GLY A 157 -6.94 -9.28 -14.76
C GLY A 157 -6.36 -8.23 -13.81
N TYR A 158 -5.11 -7.80 -14.04
CA TYR A 158 -4.48 -6.76 -13.24
C TYR A 158 -5.18 -5.41 -13.41
N ALA A 159 -5.45 -5.01 -14.66
CA ALA A 159 -6.11 -3.74 -14.95
C ALA A 159 -7.51 -3.64 -14.31
N VAL A 160 -8.32 -4.70 -14.42
CA VAL A 160 -9.64 -4.78 -13.78
C VAL A 160 -9.51 -4.64 -12.26
N SER A 161 -8.55 -5.34 -11.63
CA SER A 161 -8.36 -5.26 -10.19
C SER A 161 -7.99 -3.85 -9.73
N LYS A 162 -7.12 -3.15 -10.48
CA LYS A 162 -6.68 -1.78 -10.14
C LYS A 162 -7.72 -0.72 -10.49
N ALA A 163 -8.52 -0.92 -11.54
CA ALA A 163 -9.66 -0.05 -11.86
C ALA A 163 -10.76 -0.17 -10.78
N GLY A 164 -11.04 -1.39 -10.33
CA GLY A 164 -11.93 -1.61 -9.19
C GLY A 164 -11.42 -0.94 -7.91
N LEU A 165 -10.11 -1.05 -7.64
CA LEU A 165 -9.48 -0.39 -6.49
C LEU A 165 -9.58 1.14 -6.59
N ASP A 166 -9.41 1.73 -7.78
CA ASP A 166 -9.57 3.18 -7.99
C ASP A 166 -11.00 3.63 -7.68
N SER A 167 -11.99 2.86 -8.10
CA SER A 167 -13.40 3.15 -7.80
C SER A 167 -13.70 3.01 -6.32
N LEU A 168 -13.21 1.93 -5.69
CA LEU A 168 -13.39 1.66 -4.26
C LEU A 168 -12.78 2.77 -3.40
N GLY A 169 -11.54 3.17 -3.70
CA GLY A 169 -10.85 4.20 -2.94
C GLY A 169 -11.50 5.58 -3.05
N ARG A 170 -12.01 5.94 -4.26
CA ARG A 170 -12.76 7.19 -4.44
C ARG A 170 -14.08 7.20 -3.69
N ALA A 171 -14.81 6.08 -3.68
CA ALA A 171 -16.04 5.95 -2.91
C ALA A 171 -15.77 6.13 -1.40
N TRP A 172 -14.75 5.43 -0.88
CA TRP A 172 -14.36 5.56 0.53
C TRP A 172 -13.90 6.98 0.89
N ALA A 173 -13.18 7.65 0.00
CA ALA A 173 -12.81 9.05 0.21
C ALA A 173 -14.04 9.97 0.28
N ALA A 174 -14.98 9.83 -0.66
CA ALA A 174 -16.22 10.62 -0.65
C ALA A 174 -17.06 10.42 0.62
N GLU A 175 -17.13 9.17 1.12
CA GLU A 175 -17.80 8.84 2.39
C GLU A 175 -17.07 9.43 3.63
N SER A 176 -15.85 9.88 3.46
CA SER A 176 -14.98 10.39 4.54
C SER A 176 -14.79 11.91 4.52
N GLU A 177 -15.43 12.64 3.60
CA GLU A 177 -15.28 14.11 3.44
C GLU A 177 -15.53 14.91 4.72
N GLN A 178 -16.45 14.45 5.58
CA GLN A 178 -16.81 15.15 6.83
C GLN A 178 -15.97 14.69 8.03
N THR A 179 -14.83 14.04 7.77
CA THR A 179 -13.93 13.50 8.81
C THR A 179 -12.53 14.12 8.70
N ASN A 180 -11.68 13.84 9.68
CA ASN A 180 -10.25 14.23 9.65
C ASN A 180 -9.40 13.27 8.78
N MET A 181 -10.01 12.26 8.17
CA MET A 181 -9.30 11.31 7.32
C MET A 181 -8.94 11.92 5.96
N LYS A 182 -7.78 11.53 5.44
CA LYS A 182 -7.40 11.75 4.05
C LYS A 182 -7.10 10.40 3.39
N ILE A 183 -7.81 10.14 2.29
CA ILE A 183 -7.72 8.87 1.55
C ILE A 183 -7.31 9.21 0.13
N ASN A 184 -6.21 8.61 -0.34
CA ASN A 184 -5.70 8.87 -1.68
C ASN A 184 -5.29 7.59 -2.37
N LEU A 185 -5.25 7.64 -3.69
CA LEU A 185 -4.75 6.59 -4.55
C LEU A 185 -3.41 7.04 -5.12
N LEU A 186 -2.40 6.17 -5.08
CA LEU A 186 -1.08 6.49 -5.64
C LEU A 186 -0.70 5.49 -6.73
N ASP A 187 -0.47 6.02 -7.93
CA ASP A 187 0.16 5.29 -9.02
C ASP A 187 1.69 5.46 -8.93
N PRO A 188 2.44 4.40 -8.57
CA PRO A 188 3.89 4.47 -8.49
C PRO A 188 4.56 4.58 -9.88
N GLY A 189 3.83 4.31 -10.96
CA GLY A 189 4.38 4.19 -12.30
C GLY A 189 5.27 2.95 -12.48
N GLY A 190 6.08 2.95 -13.52
CA GLY A 190 7.13 1.93 -13.68
C GLY A 190 8.21 2.15 -12.62
N THR A 191 8.35 1.20 -11.71
CA THR A 191 9.30 1.23 -10.59
C THR A 191 10.18 -0.01 -10.63
N ARG A 192 11.46 0.12 -10.32
CA ARG A 192 12.45 -0.96 -10.29
C ARG A 192 12.13 -1.96 -9.17
N THR A 193 11.36 -2.98 -9.51
CA THR A 193 10.88 -4.04 -8.61
C THR A 193 10.85 -5.39 -9.32
N ALA A 194 10.83 -6.48 -8.57
CA ALA A 194 10.67 -7.82 -9.13
C ALA A 194 9.35 -7.98 -9.92
N MET A 195 8.27 -7.33 -9.50
CA MET A 195 7.00 -7.33 -10.24
C MET A 195 7.16 -6.65 -11.61
N ARG A 196 7.88 -5.53 -11.69
CA ARG A 196 8.15 -4.84 -12.96
C ARG A 196 9.01 -5.67 -13.88
N ALA A 197 10.08 -6.28 -13.36
CA ALA A 197 10.95 -7.17 -14.13
C ALA A 197 10.19 -8.37 -14.70
N ALA A 198 9.26 -8.94 -13.94
CA ALA A 198 8.40 -10.03 -14.42
C ALA A 198 7.42 -9.57 -15.52
N ALA A 199 6.92 -8.33 -15.46
CA ALA A 199 6.01 -7.77 -16.46
C ALA A 199 6.74 -7.33 -17.75
N PHE A 200 7.99 -6.93 -17.65
CA PHE A 200 8.82 -6.40 -18.75
C PHE A 200 10.24 -6.96 -18.69
N PRO A 201 10.45 -8.24 -19.06
CA PRO A 201 11.75 -8.90 -18.91
C PRO A 201 12.90 -8.29 -19.72
N GLY A 202 12.58 -7.52 -20.78
CA GLY A 202 13.58 -6.87 -21.64
C GLY A 202 13.84 -5.39 -21.31
N GLU A 203 13.20 -4.85 -20.26
CA GLU A 203 13.39 -3.45 -19.88
C GLU A 203 14.63 -3.28 -19.01
N ASP A 204 15.45 -2.28 -19.33
CA ASP A 204 16.58 -1.92 -18.47
C ASP A 204 16.07 -1.32 -17.14
N PRO A 205 16.27 -2.01 -16.00
CA PRO A 205 15.79 -1.54 -14.72
C PRO A 205 16.41 -0.21 -14.28
N MET A 206 17.57 0.17 -14.83
CA MET A 206 18.25 1.44 -14.50
C MET A 206 17.57 2.67 -15.11
N THR A 207 16.65 2.48 -16.07
CA THR A 207 15.83 3.57 -16.62
C THR A 207 14.62 3.91 -15.76
N LEU A 208 14.38 3.13 -14.69
CA LEU A 208 13.25 3.26 -13.80
C LEU A 208 13.68 3.84 -12.44
N PRO A 209 12.82 4.65 -11.80
CA PRO A 209 13.05 5.06 -10.43
C PRO A 209 13.14 3.84 -9.51
N SER A 210 13.95 3.94 -8.48
CA SER A 210 14.05 2.92 -7.44
C SER A 210 12.77 2.86 -6.59
N ALA A 211 12.59 1.77 -5.86
CA ALA A 211 11.51 1.67 -4.89
C ALA A 211 11.67 2.68 -3.74
N GLU A 212 12.90 3.02 -3.37
CA GLU A 212 13.22 4.02 -2.36
C GLU A 212 12.79 5.43 -2.80
N GLU A 213 13.11 5.83 -4.05
CA GLU A 213 12.66 7.12 -4.61
C GLU A 213 11.12 7.21 -4.61
N ILE A 214 10.42 6.14 -4.97
CA ILE A 214 8.95 6.11 -4.95
C ILE A 214 8.40 6.14 -3.52
N ALA A 215 9.09 5.51 -2.57
CA ALA A 215 8.64 5.47 -1.17
C ALA A 215 8.64 6.85 -0.51
N SER A 216 9.54 7.75 -0.91
CA SER A 216 9.68 9.07 -0.29
C SER A 216 8.39 9.92 -0.35
N VAL A 217 7.55 9.74 -1.38
CA VAL A 217 6.28 10.48 -1.50
C VAL A 217 5.23 10.03 -0.47
N PHE A 218 5.40 8.84 0.13
CA PHE A 218 4.42 8.33 1.10
C PHE A 218 4.46 9.09 2.43
N VAL A 219 5.62 9.62 2.82
CA VAL A 219 5.74 10.43 4.02
C VAL A 219 4.84 11.66 3.93
N ASP A 220 4.81 12.33 2.77
CA ASP A 220 3.94 13.48 2.53
C ASP A 220 2.45 13.11 2.55
N LEU A 221 2.11 11.93 2.03
CA LEU A 221 0.72 11.45 2.00
C LEU A 221 0.22 10.94 3.35
N LEU A 222 1.14 10.51 4.23
CA LEU A 222 0.85 10.00 5.56
C LEU A 222 0.95 11.09 6.65
N ALA A 223 1.57 12.22 6.34
CA ALA A 223 1.72 13.32 7.28
C ALA A 223 0.39 14.05 7.55
N GLU A 224 0.33 14.70 8.70
CA GLU A 224 -0.86 15.44 9.15
C GLU A 224 -1.23 16.61 8.23
N ASP A 225 -0.22 17.25 7.63
CA ASP A 225 -0.35 18.36 6.70
C ASP A 225 -0.61 17.94 5.24
N CYS A 226 -0.90 16.66 4.96
CA CYS A 226 -1.25 16.17 3.63
C CYS A 226 -2.41 16.99 3.03
N PRO A 227 -2.21 17.66 1.88
CA PRO A 227 -3.25 18.51 1.29
C PRO A 227 -4.29 17.71 0.47
N TYR A 228 -3.96 16.50 0.08
CA TYR A 228 -4.75 15.69 -0.86
C TYR A 228 -5.83 14.89 -0.16
N HIS A 229 -7.00 14.77 -0.79
CA HIS A 229 -8.09 13.88 -0.39
C HIS A 229 -8.94 13.46 -1.60
N GLY A 230 -9.17 12.16 -1.77
CA GLY A 230 -9.92 11.61 -2.90
C GLY A 230 -9.15 11.62 -4.22
N GLU A 231 -7.88 11.99 -4.18
CA GLU A 231 -7.06 12.20 -5.36
C GLU A 231 -6.42 10.88 -5.85
N ARG A 232 -6.31 10.78 -7.18
CA ARG A 232 -5.46 9.79 -7.84
C ARG A 232 -4.15 10.46 -8.27
N LEU A 233 -3.15 10.29 -7.45
CA LEU A 233 -1.83 10.90 -7.59
C LEU A 233 -0.88 10.01 -8.40
N ILE A 234 0.13 10.62 -9.02
CA ILE A 234 1.19 9.92 -9.75
C ILE A 234 2.52 10.26 -9.07
N ALA A 235 3.22 9.23 -8.57
CA ALA A 235 4.44 9.42 -7.76
C ALA A 235 5.50 10.27 -8.49
N ARG A 236 5.73 10.05 -9.79
CA ARG A 236 6.68 10.83 -10.57
C ARG A 236 6.36 12.33 -10.65
N GLN A 237 5.08 12.69 -10.57
CA GLN A 237 4.68 14.12 -10.57
C GLN A 237 4.96 14.76 -9.21
N LEU A 238 4.73 14.01 -8.12
CA LEU A 238 5.05 14.47 -6.76
C LEU A 238 6.56 14.59 -6.52
N LEU A 239 7.37 13.72 -7.13
CA LEU A 239 8.84 13.79 -7.05
C LEU A 239 9.44 14.97 -7.85
N ALA A 240 8.69 15.54 -8.79
CA ALA A 240 9.15 16.64 -9.65
C ALA A 240 8.68 18.02 -9.15
N SER A 241 7.82 18.08 -8.13
CA SER A 241 7.30 19.30 -7.51
C SER A 241 8.15 19.73 -6.32
#